data_ce8edb35effa3249497572e699b75225
#
_entry.id   ce8edb35effa3249497572e699b75225
#
_cell.length_a   1.000
_cell.length_b   1.000
_cell.length_c   1.000
_cell.angle_alpha   90.00
_cell.angle_beta   90.00
_cell.angle_gamma   90.00
#
_symmetry.space_group_name_H-M   'P 1'
#
loop_
_entity.id
_entity.type
_entity.pdbx_description
1 polymer ?
#
loop_
_entity_poly.entity_id
_entity_poly.type
_entity_poly.pdbx_seq_one_letter_code
_entity_poly.pdbx_strand_id
1 'polypeptide(L)'
;IYLRSNMTEKILILDFGSQYTQLIARTVREANVYCEIIPYNKEIVYEPGLKGIILGGSPFSVNEEKALVVDVKAMLAKVPVLGICYGAQLTAKLYGGRVDKSEKREYGRAIFTIEKEDTLLDNVSKTSQVWMSHSDTIKELPEGFELLGTTESIPVAAFKKTTGNGHPTTDNPLYGLQFHPEVYHSSEGKTIIKNFLVS
;
A
#
# COMPACT_ATOMS: atom_id res chain seq x y z
N ILE A 1 3.58 -18.44 -37.47
CA ILE A 1 3.04 -17.11 -37.09
C ILE A 1 2.73 -17.22 -35.60
N TYR A 2 3.68 -16.77 -34.74
CA TYR A 2 3.43 -16.64 -33.31
C TYR A 2 2.58 -15.40 -33.10
N LEU A 3 1.29 -15.57 -32.81
CA LEU A 3 0.46 -14.55 -32.23
C LEU A 3 1.03 -14.27 -30.84
N ARG A 4 1.82 -13.18 -30.69
CA ARG A 4 2.04 -12.57 -29.39
C ARG A 4 0.65 -12.15 -28.90
N SER A 5 0.09 -12.87 -27.93
CA SER A 5 -1.07 -12.39 -27.21
C SER A 5 -0.63 -11.08 -26.57
N ASN A 6 -1.14 -9.96 -27.06
CA ASN A 6 -1.01 -8.66 -26.41
C ASN A 6 -1.85 -8.72 -25.10
N MET A 7 -1.32 -9.42 -24.09
CA MET A 7 -1.94 -9.36 -22.78
C MET A 7 -1.66 -7.98 -22.20
N THR A 8 -2.73 -7.24 -21.95
CA THR A 8 -2.64 -5.93 -21.32
C THR A 8 -2.14 -6.12 -19.90
N GLU A 9 -1.00 -5.51 -19.59
CA GLU A 9 -0.49 -5.45 -18.22
C GLU A 9 -1.43 -4.60 -17.35
N LYS A 10 -1.73 -5.06 -16.14
CA LYS A 10 -2.68 -4.38 -15.25
C LYS A 10 -2.29 -4.42 -13.79
N ILE A 11 -2.76 -3.43 -13.07
CA ILE A 11 -2.79 -3.37 -11.62
C ILE A 11 -4.21 -3.67 -11.14
N LEU A 12 -4.33 -4.48 -10.12
CA LEU A 12 -5.60 -4.75 -9.45
C LEU A 12 -5.69 -3.91 -8.18
N ILE A 13 -6.82 -3.24 -7.99
CA ILE A 13 -7.09 -2.43 -6.80
C ILE A 13 -8.23 -3.10 -6.04
N LEU A 14 -7.96 -3.53 -4.81
CA LEU A 14 -8.98 -4.12 -3.94
C LEU A 14 -9.70 -3.01 -3.18
N ASP A 15 -11.02 -2.96 -3.35
CA ASP A 15 -11.90 -1.99 -2.71
C ASP A 15 -12.45 -2.55 -1.39
N PHE A 16 -12.05 -1.91 -0.28
CA PHE A 16 -12.55 -2.17 1.07
C PHE A 16 -13.60 -1.14 1.51
N GLY A 17 -14.20 -0.43 0.57
CA GLY A 17 -15.26 0.55 0.83
C GLY A 17 -14.78 1.98 1.11
N SER A 18 -13.53 2.31 0.77
CA SER A 18 -13.02 3.67 0.91
C SER A 18 -13.61 4.63 -0.11
N GLN A 19 -13.93 5.85 0.33
CA GLN A 19 -14.26 6.95 -0.57
C GLN A 19 -13.11 7.34 -1.53
N TYR A 20 -11.87 6.92 -1.26
CA TYR A 20 -10.68 7.27 -2.04
C TYR A 20 -10.27 6.19 -3.07
N THR A 21 -10.94 5.04 -3.13
CA THR A 21 -10.56 3.95 -4.05
C THR A 21 -10.50 4.41 -5.51
N GLN A 22 -11.44 5.26 -5.95
CA GLN A 22 -11.43 5.81 -7.31
C GLN A 22 -10.25 6.74 -7.58
N LEU A 23 -9.75 7.43 -6.55
CA LEU A 23 -8.57 8.29 -6.67
C LEU A 23 -7.29 7.46 -6.87
N ILE A 24 -7.18 6.28 -6.24
CA ILE A 24 -6.09 5.33 -6.48
C ILE A 24 -6.10 4.94 -7.97
N ALA A 25 -7.24 4.48 -8.48
CA ALA A 25 -7.37 4.08 -9.88
C ALA A 25 -7.06 5.24 -10.86
N ARG A 26 -7.52 6.44 -10.54
CA ARG A 26 -7.20 7.63 -11.32
C ARG A 26 -5.70 7.89 -11.38
N THR A 27 -5.01 7.84 -10.23
CA THR A 27 -3.56 8.06 -10.16
C THR A 27 -2.78 7.01 -10.95
N VAL A 28 -3.18 5.73 -10.89
CA VAL A 28 -2.58 4.65 -11.68
C VAL A 28 -2.77 4.91 -13.17
N ARG A 29 -3.97 5.31 -13.62
CA ARG A 29 -4.25 5.63 -15.02
C ARG A 29 -3.51 6.87 -15.52
N GLU A 30 -3.35 7.88 -14.67
CA GLU A 30 -2.53 9.07 -14.97
C GLU A 30 -1.06 8.73 -15.18
N ALA A 31 -0.58 7.61 -14.62
CA ALA A 31 0.74 7.03 -14.88
C ALA A 31 0.79 6.16 -16.14
N ASN A 32 -0.27 6.15 -16.97
CA ASN A 32 -0.44 5.34 -18.18
C ASN A 32 -0.43 3.82 -17.94
N VAL A 33 -0.89 3.39 -16.76
CA VAL A 33 -1.04 1.97 -16.41
C VAL A 33 -2.53 1.61 -16.33
N TYR A 34 -2.89 0.50 -16.97
CA TYR A 34 -4.25 -0.03 -16.87
C TYR A 34 -4.50 -0.61 -15.47
N CYS A 35 -5.68 -0.37 -14.91
CA CYS A 35 -6.07 -0.94 -13.63
C CYS A 35 -7.56 -1.28 -13.59
N GLU A 36 -7.87 -2.27 -12.77
CA GLU A 36 -9.23 -2.67 -12.44
C GLU A 36 -9.48 -2.54 -10.94
N ILE A 37 -10.68 -2.09 -10.57
CA ILE A 37 -11.15 -2.10 -9.17
C ILE A 37 -12.05 -3.29 -9.00
N ILE A 38 -11.80 -4.12 -7.99
CA ILE A 38 -12.68 -5.21 -7.60
C ILE A 38 -12.98 -5.16 -6.09
N PRO A 39 -14.15 -5.63 -5.65
CA PRO A 39 -14.41 -5.80 -4.22
C PRO A 39 -13.35 -6.69 -3.56
N TYR A 40 -12.96 -6.38 -2.33
CA TYR A 40 -11.91 -7.10 -1.59
C TYR A 40 -12.13 -8.61 -1.47
N ASN A 41 -13.37 -9.05 -1.46
CA ASN A 41 -13.80 -10.44 -1.30
C ASN A 41 -14.02 -11.18 -2.62
N LYS A 42 -13.75 -10.54 -3.76
CA LYS A 42 -13.82 -11.19 -5.07
C LYS A 42 -12.58 -12.06 -5.28
N GLU A 43 -12.76 -13.23 -5.85
CA GLU A 43 -11.65 -14.11 -6.24
C GLU A 43 -10.72 -13.42 -7.24
N ILE A 44 -9.41 -13.51 -6.96
CA ILE A 44 -8.38 -12.94 -7.82
C ILE A 44 -7.91 -13.97 -8.82
N VAL A 45 -8.00 -13.63 -10.10
CA VAL A 45 -7.43 -14.45 -11.17
C VAL A 45 -6.00 -13.99 -11.46
N TYR A 46 -5.02 -14.83 -11.11
CA TYR A 46 -3.60 -14.56 -11.32
C TYR A 46 -3.18 -14.91 -12.75
N GLU A 47 -3.50 -14.04 -13.67
CA GLU A 47 -3.08 -14.16 -15.08
C GLU A 47 -1.73 -13.47 -15.31
N PRO A 48 -0.96 -13.84 -16.36
CA PRO A 48 0.38 -13.27 -16.61
C PRO A 48 0.42 -11.75 -16.80
N GLY A 49 -0.72 -11.13 -17.14
CA GLY A 49 -0.88 -9.69 -17.26
C GLY A 49 -1.01 -8.95 -15.93
N LEU A 50 -1.31 -9.64 -14.83
CA LEU A 50 -1.39 -9.02 -13.51
C LEU A 50 0.03 -8.71 -13.00
N LYS A 51 0.35 -7.43 -12.78
CA LYS A 51 1.69 -6.95 -12.40
C LYS A 51 1.79 -6.46 -10.96
N GLY A 52 0.68 -6.21 -10.29
CA GLY A 52 0.67 -5.80 -8.90
C GLY A 52 -0.74 -5.64 -8.35
N ILE A 53 -0.83 -5.60 -7.02
CA ILE A 53 -2.09 -5.42 -6.29
C ILE A 53 -1.94 -4.24 -5.34
N ILE A 54 -2.94 -3.35 -5.34
CA ILE A 54 -3.05 -2.28 -4.36
C ILE A 54 -4.23 -2.58 -3.43
N LEU A 55 -3.97 -2.64 -2.14
CA LEU A 55 -4.99 -2.77 -1.10
C LEU A 55 -5.40 -1.37 -0.67
N GLY A 56 -6.63 -1.00 -0.91
CA GLY A 56 -7.14 0.34 -0.60
C GLY A 56 -7.43 0.57 0.89
N GLY A 57 -7.95 1.76 1.19
CA GLY A 57 -8.44 2.11 2.52
C GLY A 57 -9.81 1.51 2.82
N SER A 58 -10.26 1.66 4.06
CA SER A 58 -11.58 1.24 4.53
C SER A 58 -12.08 2.18 5.64
N PRO A 59 -13.41 2.37 5.78
CA PRO A 59 -13.97 3.03 6.95
C PRO A 59 -13.98 2.14 8.21
N PHE A 60 -13.69 0.83 8.06
CA PHE A 60 -13.67 -0.13 9.16
C PHE A 60 -12.29 -0.19 9.83
N SER A 61 -12.26 -0.75 11.06
CA SER A 61 -11.02 -1.06 11.79
C SER A 61 -10.56 -2.48 11.51
N VAL A 62 -9.25 -2.68 11.40
CA VAL A 62 -8.64 -4.03 11.33
C VAL A 62 -8.78 -4.79 12.65
N ASN A 63 -9.17 -4.12 13.73
CA ASN A 63 -9.35 -4.68 15.07
C ASN A 63 -10.80 -5.08 15.38
N GLU A 64 -11.73 -4.80 14.49
CA GLU A 64 -13.12 -5.24 14.64
C GLU A 64 -13.26 -6.74 14.36
N GLU A 65 -14.26 -7.36 14.99
CA GLU A 65 -14.57 -8.79 14.76
C GLU A 65 -14.91 -9.09 13.29
N LYS A 66 -15.52 -8.11 12.60
CA LYS A 66 -15.89 -8.18 11.19
C LYS A 66 -14.88 -7.49 10.28
N ALA A 67 -13.60 -7.45 10.67
CA ALA A 67 -12.55 -6.87 9.83
C ALA A 67 -12.53 -7.53 8.44
N LEU A 68 -12.32 -6.71 7.41
CA LEU A 68 -12.28 -7.15 6.02
C LEU A 68 -10.90 -7.74 5.72
N VAL A 69 -10.77 -9.06 5.73
CA VAL A 69 -9.49 -9.77 5.61
C VAL A 69 -9.31 -10.35 4.22
N VAL A 70 -8.08 -10.28 3.71
CA VAL A 70 -7.64 -10.94 2.47
C VAL A 70 -6.31 -11.67 2.71
N ASP A 71 -6.01 -12.66 1.88
CA ASP A 71 -4.75 -13.40 1.99
C ASP A 71 -3.60 -12.66 1.30
N VAL A 72 -3.01 -11.70 2.03
CA VAL A 72 -1.86 -10.90 1.55
C VAL A 72 -0.66 -11.78 1.22
N LYS A 73 -0.45 -12.90 1.94
CA LYS A 73 0.68 -13.82 1.70
C LYS A 73 0.54 -14.51 0.35
N ALA A 74 -0.67 -14.99 0.03
CA ALA A 74 -0.94 -15.61 -1.27
C ALA A 74 -0.78 -14.60 -2.42
N MET A 75 -1.20 -13.34 -2.24
CA MET A 75 -1.00 -12.27 -3.23
C MET A 75 0.49 -12.01 -3.46
N LEU A 76 1.25 -11.81 -2.37
CA LEU A 76 2.67 -11.52 -2.41
C LEU A 76 3.48 -12.63 -3.07
N ALA A 77 3.08 -13.89 -2.93
CA ALA A 77 3.69 -15.02 -3.63
C ALA A 77 3.55 -14.94 -5.17
N LYS A 78 2.69 -14.08 -5.68
CA LYS A 78 2.40 -13.96 -7.12
C LYS A 78 2.84 -12.63 -7.71
N VAL A 79 2.60 -11.52 -7.02
CA VAL A 79 2.85 -10.16 -7.54
C VAL A 79 3.22 -9.20 -6.41
N PRO A 80 3.85 -8.05 -6.72
CA PRO A 80 4.06 -6.95 -5.79
C PRO A 80 2.75 -6.48 -5.13
N VAL A 81 2.81 -6.06 -3.87
CA VAL A 81 1.65 -5.57 -3.11
C VAL A 81 1.95 -4.23 -2.44
N LEU A 82 1.04 -3.28 -2.58
CA LEU A 82 1.04 -2.01 -1.87
C LEU A 82 -0.23 -1.89 -1.02
N GLY A 83 -0.07 -1.79 0.30
CA GLY A 83 -1.17 -1.45 1.21
C GLY A 83 -1.25 0.06 1.45
N ILE A 84 -2.44 0.64 1.33
CA ILE A 84 -2.72 2.05 1.61
C ILE A 84 -3.71 2.13 2.77
N CYS A 85 -3.37 2.86 3.82
CA CYS A 85 -4.17 3.09 5.02
C CYS A 85 -4.65 1.75 5.64
N TYR A 86 -5.91 1.37 5.46
CA TYR A 86 -6.42 0.07 5.93
C TYR A 86 -5.61 -1.11 5.39
N GLY A 87 -5.24 -1.10 4.10
CA GLY A 87 -4.42 -2.15 3.49
C GLY A 87 -3.04 -2.28 4.16
N ALA A 88 -2.43 -1.17 4.57
CA ALA A 88 -1.17 -1.17 5.33
C ALA A 88 -1.36 -1.72 6.76
N GLN A 89 -2.42 -1.30 7.44
CA GLN A 89 -2.77 -1.78 8.79
C GLN A 89 -3.07 -3.28 8.78
N LEU A 90 -3.87 -3.75 7.82
CA LEU A 90 -4.19 -5.16 7.64
C LEU A 90 -2.92 -5.98 7.41
N THR A 91 -2.03 -5.50 6.55
CA THR A 91 -0.74 -6.14 6.28
C THR A 91 0.10 -6.24 7.54
N ALA A 92 0.32 -5.15 8.26
CA ALA A 92 1.09 -5.15 9.50
C ALA A 92 0.52 -6.16 10.51
N LYS A 93 -0.80 -6.16 10.71
CA LYS A 93 -1.48 -7.06 11.64
C LYS A 93 -1.35 -8.54 11.24
N LEU A 94 -1.55 -8.88 9.96
CA LEU A 94 -1.47 -10.26 9.47
C LEU A 94 -0.07 -10.87 9.58
N TYR A 95 0.95 -10.04 9.64
CA TYR A 95 2.33 -10.46 9.85
C TYR A 95 2.78 -10.38 11.32
N GLY A 96 1.90 -9.99 12.26
CA GLY A 96 2.18 -9.98 13.69
C GLY A 96 2.61 -8.64 14.26
N GLY A 97 2.50 -7.56 13.48
CA GLY A 97 2.67 -6.18 13.97
C GLY A 97 1.50 -5.74 14.85
N ARG A 98 1.69 -4.63 15.55
CA ARG A 98 0.68 -4.07 16.45
C ARG A 98 -0.01 -2.85 15.83
N VAL A 99 -1.33 -2.94 15.73
CA VAL A 99 -2.21 -1.86 15.25
C VAL A 99 -3.20 -1.56 16.36
N ASP A 100 -3.16 -0.33 16.89
CA ASP A 100 -4.02 0.11 17.98
C ASP A 100 -4.95 1.23 17.50
N LYS A 101 -6.07 1.39 18.18
CA LYS A 101 -6.92 2.56 18.01
C LYS A 101 -6.16 3.81 18.45
N SER A 102 -6.14 4.82 17.60
CA SER A 102 -5.52 6.10 17.94
C SER A 102 -6.29 6.81 19.05
N GLU A 103 -5.59 7.41 20.01
CA GLU A 103 -6.21 8.25 21.05
C GLU A 103 -6.93 9.45 20.45
N LYS A 104 -6.39 10.00 19.36
CA LYS A 104 -7.00 11.04 18.54
C LYS A 104 -7.13 10.51 17.12
N ARG A 105 -8.31 10.70 16.53
CA ARG A 105 -8.49 10.43 15.10
C ARG A 105 -7.59 11.35 14.30
N GLU A 106 -6.81 10.80 13.41
CA GLU A 106 -5.90 11.58 12.56
C GLU A 106 -6.53 11.82 11.20
N TYR A 107 -7.00 13.06 11.04
CA TYR A 107 -7.55 13.55 9.79
C TYR A 107 -6.87 14.85 9.40
N GLY A 108 -6.40 14.92 8.16
CA GLY A 108 -5.83 16.13 7.62
C GLY A 108 -4.38 16.00 7.18
N ARG A 109 -3.71 17.12 7.14
CA ARG A 109 -2.33 17.23 6.68
C ARG A 109 -1.35 16.85 7.77
N ALA A 110 -0.33 16.09 7.40
CA ALA A 110 0.81 15.76 8.25
C ALA A 110 2.11 15.92 7.44
N ILE A 111 3.23 16.09 8.12
CA ILE A 111 4.55 16.09 7.47
C ILE A 111 5.13 14.68 7.59
N PHE A 112 5.33 14.06 6.44
CA PHE A 112 6.02 12.79 6.30
C PHE A 112 7.52 13.03 6.23
N THR A 113 8.29 12.25 6.98
CA THR A 113 9.75 12.28 6.98
C THR A 113 10.28 10.91 6.56
N ILE A 114 11.13 10.87 5.55
CA ILE A 114 11.80 9.65 5.11
C ILE A 114 12.88 9.31 6.14
N GLU A 115 12.80 8.13 6.73
CA GLU A 115 13.80 7.59 7.65
C GLU A 115 14.86 6.75 6.93
N LYS A 116 14.44 6.05 5.89
CA LYS A 116 15.32 5.22 5.07
C LYS A 116 15.02 5.39 3.59
N GLU A 117 16.06 5.50 2.78
CA GLU A 117 15.96 5.52 1.33
C GLU A 117 15.48 4.17 0.79
N ASP A 118 14.61 4.21 -0.19
CA ASP A 118 14.06 3.05 -0.87
C ASP A 118 13.52 3.45 -2.25
N THR A 119 13.48 2.49 -3.18
CA THR A 119 12.98 2.71 -4.54
C THR A 119 11.54 3.23 -4.57
N LEU A 120 10.70 2.85 -3.59
CA LEU A 120 9.35 3.40 -3.44
C LEU A 120 9.36 4.92 -3.23
N LEU A 121 10.41 5.45 -2.62
CA LEU A 121 10.55 6.86 -2.26
C LEU A 121 11.54 7.63 -3.14
N ASP A 122 11.95 7.05 -4.27
CA ASP A 122 12.81 7.71 -5.23
C ASP A 122 12.17 9.00 -5.76
N ASN A 123 12.96 10.07 -5.82
CA ASN A 123 12.54 11.41 -6.20
C ASN A 123 11.43 12.02 -5.31
N VAL A 124 11.27 11.52 -4.09
CA VAL A 124 10.45 12.12 -3.03
C VAL A 124 11.35 12.92 -2.10
N SER A 125 10.93 14.13 -1.74
CA SER A 125 11.68 15.00 -0.82
C SER A 125 11.82 14.37 0.56
N LYS A 126 12.93 14.62 1.26
CA LYS A 126 13.19 14.10 2.61
C LYS A 126 12.01 14.33 3.56
N THR A 127 11.33 15.46 3.38
CA THR A 127 10.08 15.79 4.07
C THR A 127 9.04 16.27 3.05
N SER A 128 7.81 15.75 3.17
CA SER A 128 6.72 16.15 2.28
C SER A 128 5.37 16.12 3.00
N GLN A 129 4.41 16.88 2.49
CA GLN A 129 3.05 16.86 3.03
C GLN A 129 2.30 15.63 2.57
N VAL A 130 1.65 14.94 3.50
CA VAL A 130 0.76 13.80 3.24
C VAL A 130 -0.63 14.00 3.86
N TRP A 131 -1.62 13.24 3.37
CA TRP A 131 -2.98 13.26 3.88
C TRP A 131 -3.25 12.04 4.75
N MET A 132 -3.64 12.29 6.00
CA MET A 132 -4.07 11.28 6.96
C MET A 132 -5.60 11.20 7.03
N SER A 133 -6.14 9.99 7.12
CA SER A 133 -7.59 9.75 7.29
C SER A 133 -7.80 8.37 7.91
N HIS A 134 -7.46 8.24 9.19
CA HIS A 134 -7.57 6.95 9.89
C HIS A 134 -7.87 7.12 11.39
N SER A 135 -8.48 6.07 11.97
CA SER A 135 -8.76 5.96 13.40
C SER A 135 -7.85 4.96 14.11
N ASP A 136 -7.23 4.05 13.37
CA ASP A 136 -6.26 3.09 13.88
C ASP A 136 -4.86 3.46 13.40
N THR A 137 -3.84 3.13 14.19
CA THR A 137 -2.44 3.46 13.90
C THR A 137 -1.56 2.23 14.07
N ILE A 138 -0.66 2.02 13.12
CA ILE A 138 0.39 1.01 13.23
C ILE A 138 1.39 1.52 14.26
N LYS A 139 1.52 0.82 15.39
CA LYS A 139 2.42 1.16 16.50
C LYS A 139 3.75 0.45 16.40
N GLU A 140 3.73 -0.81 15.94
CA GLU A 140 4.94 -1.64 15.83
C GLU A 140 4.88 -2.46 14.55
N LEU A 141 6.00 -2.45 13.82
CA LEU A 141 6.18 -3.31 12.66
C LEU A 141 6.42 -4.76 13.09
N PRO A 142 5.96 -5.74 12.30
CA PRO A 142 6.30 -7.13 12.53
C PRO A 142 7.76 -7.41 12.22
N GLU A 143 8.26 -8.53 12.73
CA GLU A 143 9.60 -9.03 12.39
C GLU A 143 9.73 -9.22 10.87
N GLY A 144 10.89 -8.87 10.31
CA GLY A 144 11.14 -8.93 8.87
C GLY A 144 10.53 -7.77 8.08
N PHE A 145 10.17 -6.68 8.78
CA PHE A 145 9.73 -5.44 8.16
C PHE A 145 10.66 -4.28 8.52
N GLU A 146 10.76 -3.32 7.66
CA GLU A 146 11.62 -2.17 7.78
C GLU A 146 10.84 -0.87 7.69
N LEU A 147 11.14 0.06 8.59
CA LEU A 147 10.57 1.40 8.58
C LEU A 147 11.19 2.22 7.46
N LEU A 148 10.35 2.83 6.63
CA LEU A 148 10.77 3.75 5.57
C LEU A 148 10.52 5.21 5.93
N GLY A 149 9.51 5.48 6.75
CA GLY A 149 9.23 6.86 7.14
C GLY A 149 8.17 6.98 8.23
N THR A 150 8.18 8.17 8.85
CA THR A 150 7.36 8.56 10.00
C THR A 150 6.62 9.87 9.73
N THR A 151 5.70 10.23 10.62
CA THR A 151 5.26 11.61 10.79
C THR A 151 5.45 12.02 12.24
N GLU A 152 5.23 13.30 12.57
CA GLU A 152 5.35 13.78 13.95
C GLU A 152 4.49 12.98 14.94
N SER A 153 3.32 12.52 14.51
CA SER A 153 2.36 11.78 15.35
C SER A 153 2.31 10.28 15.10
N ILE A 154 2.84 9.79 13.97
CA ILE A 154 2.74 8.40 13.54
C ILE A 154 4.13 7.75 13.49
N PRO A 155 4.42 6.75 14.33
CA PRO A 155 5.71 6.09 14.35
C PRO A 155 5.98 5.23 13.10
N VAL A 156 4.93 4.76 12.42
CA VAL A 156 5.02 3.95 11.21
C VAL A 156 4.11 4.55 10.14
N ALA A 157 4.65 5.44 9.31
CA ALA A 157 3.92 6.06 8.21
C ALA A 157 4.17 5.36 6.86
N ALA A 158 5.35 4.79 6.67
CA ALA A 158 5.70 3.96 5.52
C ALA A 158 6.63 2.83 5.92
N PHE A 159 6.46 1.66 5.32
CA PHE A 159 7.27 0.49 5.60
C PHE A 159 7.36 -0.44 4.39
N LYS A 160 8.33 -1.35 4.44
CA LYS A 160 8.42 -2.49 3.50
C LYS A 160 8.70 -3.79 4.24
N LYS A 161 8.34 -4.92 3.63
CA LYS A 161 8.82 -6.23 4.06
C LYS A 161 10.26 -6.40 3.57
N THR A 162 11.18 -6.76 4.48
CA THR A 162 12.55 -7.08 4.10
C THR A 162 12.61 -8.49 3.52
N THR A 163 13.47 -8.66 2.53
CA THR A 163 13.83 -9.98 2.04
C THR A 163 14.80 -10.60 3.03
N GLY A 164 14.52 -11.82 3.51
CA GLY A 164 15.29 -12.44 4.61
C GLY A 164 16.78 -12.62 4.28
N ASN A 165 17.62 -12.36 5.28
CA ASN A 165 19.04 -12.76 5.42
C ASN A 165 19.97 -12.65 4.20
N GLY A 166 19.87 -11.59 3.40
CA GLY A 166 20.86 -11.28 2.36
C GLY A 166 20.86 -12.20 1.14
N HIS A 167 19.93 -13.14 1.05
CA HIS A 167 19.69 -13.89 -0.18
C HIS A 167 18.66 -13.15 -1.04
N PRO A 168 18.89 -13.04 -2.37
CA PRO A 168 17.87 -12.54 -3.27
C PRO A 168 16.67 -13.50 -3.17
N THR A 169 15.65 -13.05 -2.48
CA THR A 169 14.41 -13.82 -2.41
C THR A 169 13.64 -13.62 -3.72
N THR A 170 12.97 -14.66 -4.14
CA THR A 170 12.02 -14.59 -5.25
C THR A 170 10.72 -13.86 -4.85
N ASP A 171 10.68 -13.31 -3.63
CA ASP A 171 9.51 -12.66 -3.09
C ASP A 171 9.33 -11.26 -3.70
N ASN A 172 8.14 -11.03 -4.20
CA ASN A 172 7.72 -9.72 -4.69
C ASN A 172 7.80 -8.66 -3.57
N PRO A 173 8.03 -7.39 -3.88
CA PRO A 173 8.03 -6.34 -2.88
C PRO A 173 6.64 -6.15 -2.25
N LEU A 174 6.64 -5.92 -0.93
CA LEU A 174 5.46 -5.59 -0.14
C LEU A 174 5.73 -4.28 0.60
N TYR A 175 4.88 -3.30 0.31
CA TYR A 175 4.93 -1.98 0.92
C TYR A 175 3.64 -1.64 1.65
N GLY A 176 3.74 -0.76 2.65
CA GLY A 176 2.61 -0.18 3.33
C GLY A 176 2.78 1.32 3.55
N LEU A 177 1.71 2.06 3.31
CA LEU A 177 1.59 3.50 3.55
C LEU A 177 0.40 3.74 4.46
N GLN A 178 0.61 4.35 5.63
CA GLN A 178 -0.48 4.70 6.54
C GLN A 178 -1.30 5.90 6.02
N PHE A 179 -0.68 6.78 5.24
CA PHE A 179 -1.31 7.93 4.60
C PHE A 179 -1.91 7.59 3.23
N HIS A 180 -2.65 8.54 2.68
CA HIS A 180 -3.29 8.44 1.37
C HIS A 180 -2.48 9.18 0.29
N PRO A 181 -1.61 8.48 -0.47
CA PRO A 181 -0.81 9.10 -1.52
C PRO A 181 -1.67 9.58 -2.71
N GLU A 182 -2.86 8.99 -2.90
CA GLU A 182 -3.80 9.31 -3.98
C GLU A 182 -4.56 10.61 -3.78
N VAL A 183 -4.60 11.13 -2.55
CA VAL A 183 -5.31 12.37 -2.22
C VAL A 183 -4.48 13.57 -2.62
N TYR A 184 -5.13 14.58 -3.22
CA TYR A 184 -4.48 15.82 -3.71
C TYR A 184 -3.56 16.49 -2.70
N HIS A 185 -3.88 16.41 -1.40
CA HIS A 185 -3.09 17.00 -0.33
C HIS A 185 -1.79 16.24 0.01
N SER A 186 -1.57 15.05 -0.56
CA SER A 186 -0.28 14.36 -0.53
C SER A 186 0.57 14.87 -1.69
N SER A 187 1.43 15.85 -1.42
CA SER A 187 2.10 16.66 -2.46
C SER A 187 2.92 15.82 -3.46
N GLU A 188 3.57 14.75 -2.98
CA GLU A 188 4.39 13.84 -3.80
C GLU A 188 3.80 12.42 -3.91
N GLY A 189 2.53 12.27 -3.52
CA GLY A 189 1.84 10.98 -3.50
C GLY A 189 1.78 10.28 -4.87
N LYS A 190 1.63 11.04 -5.96
CA LYS A 190 1.66 10.50 -7.33
C LYS A 190 3.02 9.89 -7.66
N THR A 191 4.12 10.50 -7.22
CA THR A 191 5.47 9.97 -7.41
C THR A 191 5.62 8.63 -6.69
N ILE A 192 5.14 8.52 -5.45
CA ILE A 192 5.19 7.28 -4.66
C ILE A 192 4.41 6.16 -5.35
N ILE A 193 3.17 6.43 -5.81
CA ILE A 193 2.38 5.43 -6.55
C ILE A 193 3.10 5.04 -7.84
N LYS A 194 3.64 6.00 -8.61
CA LYS A 194 4.38 5.72 -9.84
C LYS A 194 5.60 4.84 -9.58
N ASN A 195 6.35 5.09 -8.50
CA ASN A 195 7.50 4.27 -8.13
C ASN A 195 7.10 2.81 -7.89
N PHE A 196 5.97 2.57 -7.20
CA PHE A 196 5.43 1.21 -7.04
C PHE A 196 5.08 0.55 -8.38
N LEU A 197 4.58 1.31 -9.36
CA LEU A 197 4.16 0.76 -10.66
C LEU A 197 5.34 0.35 -11.55
N VAL A 198 6.56 0.79 -11.25
CA VAL A 198 7.79 0.52 -12.06
C VAL A 198 8.83 -0.29 -11.28
N SER A 199 8.54 -0.65 -10.02
CA SER A 199 9.40 -1.45 -9.14
C SER A 199 9.42 -2.95 -9.49
#